data_5fb4f1711fe873c70ffe64a87241980e
#
_entry.id   5fb4f1711fe873c70ffe64a87241980e
#
_cell.length_a   1.000
_cell.length_b   1.000
_cell.length_c   1.000
_cell.angle_alpha   90.00
_cell.angle_beta   90.00
_cell.angle_gamma   90.00
#
_symmetry.space_group_name_H-M   'P 1'
#
loop_
_entity.id
_entity.type
_entity.pdbx_description
1 polymer ?
#
loop_
_entity_poly.entity_id
_entity_poly.type
_entity_poly.pdbx_seq_one_letter_code
_entity_poly.pdbx_strand_id
1 'polypeptide(L)'
;MTFKKYLLLLLCLPCFVQAKNITISRLTCEMQEGMVVVESCPRLGWAMESPENGTRQTAYEIEIREAFTGRSVWNSGKVTSSQSQLVPTEGADICLNNPFNYSWRVRVWDETDTPSEWSQEAKFRLASDDLSSGKWIGAITRKDSHLPEGRKFHGGELKKPEVKAAWEAVDTLAKKSICLRRTFQTGETKGKNANRKSGKKIVEATAYVCGLGFYEFSLNGKKIGDSEFAPLWSDYDKSVYYNTYDVTEQLRHGENVVGILLGNGFYNVQGGRYRKLQISFGPPTLLFELVINYEDGTHETIRSDQEWKYDLSPITFNCIYGGEDYDARREQKGWNQVGFNDSHWRPVVVQEAPKGVLRPQMAPPVKIMERYDIQKVTKLNSEQVMAASKSTKRTVDPSAIVLDLSLIHI
;
A
#
# COMPACT_ATOMS: atom_id res chain seq x y z
N MET A 1 -7.60 83.95 40.37
CA MET A 1 -7.23 83.31 39.06
C MET A 1 -6.65 81.96 39.37
N THR A 2 -7.43 80.86 39.25
CA THR A 2 -7.01 79.51 39.61
C THR A 2 -6.93 78.66 38.34
N PHE A 3 -5.69 78.28 37.95
CA PHE A 3 -5.44 77.46 36.83
C PHE A 3 -5.71 75.95 37.20
N LYS A 4 -6.74 75.36 36.61
CA LYS A 4 -6.98 73.87 36.63
C LYS A 4 -6.08 73.21 35.64
N LYS A 5 -5.14 72.35 36.13
CA LYS A 5 -4.34 71.44 35.29
C LYS A 5 -5.21 70.18 34.98
N TYR A 6 -5.51 70.01 33.70
CA TYR A 6 -6.09 68.74 33.26
C TYR A 6 -4.96 67.72 33.00
N LEU A 7 -4.93 66.65 33.76
CA LEU A 7 -4.05 65.48 33.55
C LEU A 7 -4.73 64.58 32.54
N LEU A 8 -4.19 64.54 31.31
CA LEU A 8 -4.67 63.61 30.29
C LEU A 8 -4.07 62.22 30.59
N LEU A 9 -4.87 61.29 31.10
CA LEU A 9 -4.47 59.90 31.31
C LEU A 9 -4.60 59.17 29.97
N LEU A 10 -3.47 58.90 29.28
CA LEU A 10 -3.42 58.07 28.11
C LEU A 10 -3.59 56.60 28.57
N LEU A 11 -4.79 56.04 28.42
CA LEU A 11 -5.04 54.61 28.59
C LEU A 11 -4.41 53.87 27.39
N CYS A 12 -3.21 53.35 27.58
CA CYS A 12 -2.69 52.28 26.70
C CYS A 12 -3.54 51.01 26.94
N LEU A 13 -4.54 50.76 26.09
CA LEU A 13 -5.19 49.50 25.98
C LEU A 13 -4.16 48.49 25.45
N PRO A 14 -3.83 47.41 26.17
CA PRO A 14 -3.05 46.35 25.57
C PRO A 14 -3.86 45.79 24.41
N CYS A 15 -3.35 45.96 23.18
CA CYS A 15 -3.82 45.13 22.06
C CYS A 15 -3.52 43.67 22.43
N PHE A 16 -4.51 42.96 22.91
CA PHE A 16 -4.45 41.50 22.91
C PHE A 16 -4.43 41.05 21.46
N VAL A 17 -3.25 40.81 20.93
CA VAL A 17 -3.09 40.04 19.69
C VAL A 17 -3.57 38.66 20.04
N GLN A 18 -4.76 38.34 19.62
CA GLN A 18 -5.32 37.00 19.79
C GLN A 18 -4.50 36.08 18.89
N ALA A 19 -3.85 35.10 19.49
CA ALA A 19 -3.09 34.11 18.76
C ALA A 19 -4.03 33.40 17.78
N LYS A 20 -3.66 33.40 16.49
CA LYS A 20 -4.39 32.66 15.46
C LYS A 20 -4.11 31.18 15.66
N ASN A 21 -5.13 30.41 16.01
CA ASN A 21 -4.99 28.97 16.21
C ASN A 21 -4.77 28.27 14.87
N ILE A 22 -3.51 27.96 14.55
CA ILE A 22 -3.18 27.06 13.45
C ILE A 22 -3.19 25.64 14.01
N THR A 23 -3.96 24.77 13.35
CA THR A 23 -3.96 23.32 13.60
C THR A 23 -3.32 22.61 12.42
N ILE A 24 -2.45 21.66 12.69
CA ILE A 24 -1.84 20.82 11.65
C ILE A 24 -2.68 19.56 11.52
N SER A 25 -3.33 19.38 10.36
CA SER A 25 -4.35 18.35 10.15
C SER A 25 -3.86 17.13 9.37
N ARG A 26 -2.80 17.29 8.59
CA ARG A 26 -2.32 16.25 7.68
C ARG A 26 -0.81 16.26 7.61
N LEU A 27 -0.19 15.10 7.78
CA LEU A 27 1.25 14.90 7.67
C LEU A 27 1.57 13.94 6.53
N THR A 28 2.56 14.29 5.71
CA THR A 28 2.99 13.47 4.57
C THR A 28 4.51 13.32 4.54
N CYS A 29 4.96 12.14 4.15
CA CYS A 29 6.33 11.84 3.80
C CYS A 29 6.35 11.44 2.32
N GLU A 30 7.14 12.10 1.47
CA GLU A 30 7.15 11.89 0.02
C GLU A 30 5.73 11.94 -0.59
N MET A 31 4.91 12.88 -0.15
CA MET A 31 3.50 13.06 -0.55
C MET A 31 2.54 11.94 -0.13
N GLN A 32 2.98 11.00 0.70
CA GLN A 32 2.17 9.86 1.19
C GLN A 32 1.88 9.99 2.67
N GLU A 33 0.74 9.47 3.10
CA GLU A 33 0.33 9.35 4.49
C GLU A 33 0.59 7.92 5.02
N GLY A 34 0.65 7.77 6.34
CA GLY A 34 0.87 6.49 6.99
C GLY A 34 2.35 6.11 7.09
N MET A 35 2.64 4.81 7.07
CA MET A 35 4.02 4.30 7.08
C MET A 35 4.59 4.39 5.66
N VAL A 36 5.56 5.27 5.47
CA VAL A 36 6.25 5.47 4.19
C VAL A 36 7.66 4.95 4.29
N VAL A 37 8.13 4.22 3.27
CA VAL A 37 9.52 3.77 3.18
C VAL A 37 10.25 4.62 2.16
N VAL A 38 11.41 5.12 2.54
CA VAL A 38 12.24 6.01 1.71
C VAL A 38 13.64 5.44 1.55
N GLU A 39 14.27 5.67 0.40
CA GLU A 39 15.64 5.22 0.10
C GLU A 39 16.72 6.12 0.74
N SER A 40 16.35 7.36 1.08
CA SER A 40 17.26 8.37 1.62
C SER A 40 16.51 9.34 2.52
N CYS A 41 17.11 10.50 2.84
CA CYS A 41 16.47 11.57 3.59
C CYS A 41 15.11 11.94 3.02
N PRO A 42 14.02 11.85 3.81
CA PRO A 42 12.67 12.11 3.33
C PRO A 42 12.43 13.60 3.11
N ARG A 43 11.47 13.89 2.23
CA ARG A 43 10.85 15.20 2.15
C ARG A 43 9.50 15.14 2.84
N LEU A 44 9.31 16.04 3.80
CA LEU A 44 8.13 16.04 4.66
C LEU A 44 7.14 17.13 4.21
N GLY A 45 5.87 16.92 4.53
CA GLY A 45 4.84 17.88 4.19
C GLY A 45 3.70 17.86 5.21
N TRP A 46 2.98 18.99 5.31
CA TRP A 46 1.82 19.12 6.19
C TRP A 46 0.77 20.04 5.60
N ALA A 47 -0.48 19.86 6.01
CA ALA A 47 -1.56 20.77 5.77
C ALA A 47 -1.94 21.50 7.08
N MET A 48 -2.42 22.72 6.94
CA MET A 48 -2.79 23.57 8.06
C MET A 48 -4.24 24.00 7.91
N GLU A 49 -4.90 24.12 9.06
CA GLU A 49 -6.23 24.67 9.18
C GLU A 49 -6.24 25.80 10.18
N SER A 50 -7.00 26.84 9.91
CA SER A 50 -7.23 27.96 10.84
C SER A 50 -8.69 28.41 10.73
N PRO A 51 -9.33 28.75 11.85
CA PRO A 51 -10.66 29.34 11.84
C PRO A 51 -10.65 30.77 11.26
N GLU A 52 -9.48 31.39 11.17
CA GLU A 52 -9.33 32.75 10.66
C GLU A 52 -8.83 32.78 9.22
N ASN A 53 -9.51 33.54 8.37
CA ASN A 53 -9.09 33.73 6.99
C ASN A 53 -7.79 34.55 6.91
N GLY A 54 -6.92 34.14 5.96
CA GLY A 54 -5.67 34.86 5.68
C GLY A 54 -4.52 34.51 6.62
N THR A 55 -4.69 33.57 7.54
CA THR A 55 -3.60 33.08 8.39
C THR A 55 -2.53 32.40 7.52
N ARG A 56 -1.26 32.70 7.78
CA ARG A 56 -0.11 32.23 6.99
C ARG A 56 0.98 31.70 7.89
N GLN A 57 1.61 30.63 7.45
CA GLN A 57 2.85 30.16 8.03
C GLN A 57 4.00 31.11 7.68
N THR A 58 4.79 31.49 8.67
CA THR A 58 6.03 32.29 8.51
C THR A 58 7.28 31.47 8.84
N ALA A 59 7.15 30.47 9.70
CA ALA A 59 8.24 29.56 10.07
C ALA A 59 7.70 28.17 10.42
N TYR A 60 8.59 27.21 10.47
CA TYR A 60 8.31 25.86 10.96
C TYR A 60 9.47 25.33 11.82
N GLU A 61 9.18 24.27 12.58
CA GLU A 61 10.18 23.44 13.24
C GLU A 61 9.76 21.98 13.14
N ILE A 62 10.68 21.13 12.70
CA ILE A 62 10.48 19.69 12.54
C ILE A 62 11.35 18.97 13.55
N GLU A 63 10.79 17.97 14.21
CA GLU A 63 11.54 17.03 15.06
C GLU A 63 11.34 15.62 14.54
N ILE A 64 12.47 14.87 14.41
CA ILE A 64 12.50 13.45 14.03
C ILE A 64 13.07 12.65 15.19
N ARG A 65 12.43 11.54 15.51
CA ARG A 65 12.76 10.64 16.62
C ARG A 65 12.84 9.19 16.13
N GLU A 66 13.66 8.39 16.79
CA GLU A 66 13.52 6.93 16.69
C GLU A 66 12.17 6.54 17.29
N ALA A 67 11.34 5.84 16.50
CA ALA A 67 9.95 5.54 16.94
C ALA A 67 9.91 4.63 18.19
N PHE A 68 10.89 3.75 18.35
CA PHE A 68 10.93 2.80 19.48
C PHE A 68 11.47 3.43 20.78
N THR A 69 12.58 4.17 20.71
CA THR A 69 13.23 4.74 21.89
C THR A 69 12.69 6.11 22.27
N GLY A 70 12.01 6.80 21.35
CA GLY A 70 11.63 8.20 21.50
C GLY A 70 12.81 9.18 21.47
N ARG A 71 14.03 8.69 21.21
CA ARG A 71 15.23 9.53 21.14
C ARG A 71 15.14 10.46 19.94
N SER A 72 15.27 11.76 20.20
CA SER A 72 15.38 12.76 19.13
C SER A 72 16.69 12.54 18.38
N VAL A 73 16.59 12.35 17.06
CA VAL A 73 17.76 12.14 16.18
C VAL A 73 18.04 13.36 15.33
N TRP A 74 17.05 14.21 15.14
CA TRP A 74 17.20 15.46 14.40
C TRP A 74 16.11 16.46 14.76
N ASN A 75 16.49 17.74 14.78
CA ASN A 75 15.57 18.85 14.94
C ASN A 75 16.05 20.01 14.06
N SER A 76 15.17 20.55 13.22
CA SER A 76 15.50 21.64 12.30
C SER A 76 15.75 22.97 13.01
N GLY A 77 15.38 23.11 14.28
CA GLY A 77 15.15 24.41 14.88
C GLY A 77 14.07 25.20 14.16
N LYS A 78 13.87 26.45 14.55
CA LYS A 78 12.92 27.37 13.88
C LYS A 78 13.49 27.79 12.52
N VAL A 79 12.86 27.35 11.44
CA VAL A 79 13.22 27.71 10.06
C VAL A 79 12.22 28.74 9.53
N THR A 80 12.68 29.94 9.17
CA THR A 80 11.83 30.98 8.57
C THR A 80 11.51 30.58 7.13
N SER A 81 10.30 30.08 6.89
CA SER A 81 9.82 29.65 5.58
C SER A 81 8.32 29.42 5.59
N SER A 82 7.66 29.73 4.49
CA SER A 82 6.25 29.37 4.24
C SER A 82 6.07 28.03 3.54
N GLN A 83 7.17 27.32 3.26
CA GLN A 83 7.11 25.99 2.64
C GLN A 83 6.50 24.99 3.59
N SER A 84 5.51 24.22 3.13
CA SER A 84 4.83 23.17 3.89
C SER A 84 4.68 21.86 3.11
N GLN A 85 5.27 21.79 1.90
CA GLN A 85 5.24 20.60 1.07
C GLN A 85 6.65 20.29 0.56
N LEU A 86 6.99 18.99 0.55
CA LEU A 86 8.29 18.50 0.09
C LEU A 86 9.47 19.22 0.76
N VAL A 87 9.34 19.50 2.05
CA VAL A 87 10.38 20.14 2.86
C VAL A 87 11.52 19.14 3.06
N PRO A 88 12.75 19.44 2.58
CA PRO A 88 13.87 18.51 2.70
C PRO A 88 14.35 18.40 4.16
N THR A 89 14.82 17.22 4.54
CA THR A 89 15.46 16.93 5.82
C THR A 89 16.97 16.74 5.67
N GLU A 90 17.56 17.37 4.67
CA GLU A 90 19.02 17.32 4.42
C GLU A 90 19.80 17.79 5.64
N GLY A 91 20.89 17.07 5.97
CA GLY A 91 21.67 17.31 7.19
C GLY A 91 21.15 16.60 8.43
N ALA A 92 20.02 15.88 8.32
CA ALA A 92 19.64 14.93 9.33
C ALA A 92 20.54 13.69 9.20
N ASP A 93 21.43 13.44 10.16
CA ASP A 93 22.29 12.25 10.17
C ASP A 93 21.55 10.90 10.29
N ILE A 94 20.21 10.95 10.25
CA ILE A 94 19.32 9.80 10.24
C ILE A 94 19.44 8.94 8.98
N CYS A 95 19.98 9.51 7.92
CA CYS A 95 19.92 8.92 6.59
C CYS A 95 20.89 7.78 6.36
N LEU A 96 21.74 7.49 7.29
CA LEU A 96 22.92 6.72 6.92
C LEU A 96 23.07 5.35 7.57
N ASN A 97 22.32 4.96 8.60
CA ASN A 97 22.83 3.83 9.36
C ASN A 97 21.86 2.74 9.83
N ASN A 98 20.54 2.84 9.68
CA ASN A 98 19.69 1.73 10.16
C ASN A 98 18.27 1.70 9.56
N PRO A 99 17.72 0.52 9.28
CA PRO A 99 16.32 0.34 8.86
C PRO A 99 15.35 0.48 10.05
N PHE A 100 15.49 1.56 10.83
CA PHE A 100 14.60 1.84 11.94
C PHE A 100 13.38 2.61 11.47
N ASN A 101 12.28 2.42 12.20
CA ASN A 101 11.14 3.29 12.11
C ASN A 101 11.44 4.60 12.83
N TYR A 102 11.10 5.69 12.18
CA TYR A 102 11.16 7.04 12.70
C TYR A 102 9.76 7.57 12.87
N SER A 103 9.55 8.36 13.93
CA SER A 103 8.41 9.26 14.04
C SER A 103 8.88 10.68 13.84
N TRP A 104 8.00 11.52 13.32
CA TRP A 104 8.27 12.93 13.16
C TRP A 104 7.02 13.76 13.43
N ARG A 105 7.24 14.99 13.86
CA ARG A 105 6.22 15.98 14.13
C ARG A 105 6.69 17.36 13.72
N VAL A 106 5.77 18.29 13.53
CA VAL A 106 6.05 19.65 13.13
C VAL A 106 5.20 20.61 13.95
N ARG A 107 5.73 21.82 14.18
CA ARG A 107 4.97 23.00 14.61
C ARG A 107 5.28 24.17 13.69
N VAL A 108 4.36 25.10 13.59
CA VAL A 108 4.47 26.25 12.68
C VAL A 108 4.25 27.55 13.44
N TRP A 109 4.76 28.66 12.91
CA TRP A 109 4.52 30.01 13.41
C TRP A 109 3.65 30.79 12.43
N ASP A 110 2.74 31.55 12.97
CA ASP A 110 1.93 32.50 12.20
C ASP A 110 2.64 33.83 11.95
N GLU A 111 1.95 34.78 11.33
CA GLU A 111 2.47 36.14 11.05
C GLU A 111 2.66 36.99 12.31
N THR A 112 2.17 36.57 13.48
CA THR A 112 2.38 37.23 14.77
C THR A 112 3.56 36.64 15.53
N ASP A 113 4.30 35.71 14.90
CA ASP A 113 5.40 34.96 15.48
C ASP A 113 4.95 34.03 16.64
N THR A 114 3.68 33.62 16.65
CA THR A 114 3.11 32.73 17.65
C THR A 114 3.18 31.28 17.14
N PRO A 115 3.78 30.33 17.91
CA PRO A 115 3.84 28.93 17.51
C PRO A 115 2.50 28.23 17.71
N SER A 116 2.21 27.28 16.80
CA SER A 116 1.16 26.29 17.02
C SER A 116 1.57 25.27 18.07
N GLU A 117 0.64 24.47 18.53
CA GLU A 117 0.95 23.19 19.18
C GLU A 117 1.69 22.28 18.19
N TRP A 118 2.43 21.30 18.73
CA TRP A 118 3.01 20.25 17.92
C TRP A 118 1.90 19.41 17.26
N SER A 119 2.13 19.03 16.01
CA SER A 119 1.26 18.06 15.32
C SER A 119 1.24 16.71 16.06
N GLN A 120 0.30 15.84 15.69
CA GLN A 120 0.43 14.42 15.95
C GLN A 120 1.70 13.89 15.28
N GLU A 121 2.16 12.70 15.69
CA GLU A 121 3.31 12.05 15.07
C GLU A 121 2.90 11.27 13.82
N ALA A 122 3.69 11.42 12.76
CA ALA A 122 3.64 10.55 11.59
C ALA A 122 4.91 9.69 11.53
N LYS A 123 4.87 8.59 10.79
CA LYS A 123 5.96 7.60 10.74
C LYS A 123 6.55 7.48 9.34
N PHE A 124 7.83 7.23 9.27
CA PHE A 124 8.51 6.74 8.06
C PHE A 124 9.61 5.74 8.43
N ARG A 125 10.09 5.02 7.44
CA ARG A 125 11.17 4.06 7.60
C ARG A 125 12.19 4.23 6.46
N LEU A 126 13.46 4.01 6.74
CA LEU A 126 14.46 3.85 5.69
C LEU A 126 14.32 2.46 5.05
N ALA A 127 14.55 2.40 3.72
CA ALA A 127 14.55 1.16 3.00
C ALA A 127 15.59 0.20 3.59
N SER A 128 15.23 -1.08 3.66
CA SER A 128 16.14 -2.13 4.08
C SER A 128 16.78 -2.74 2.83
N ASP A 129 18.08 -2.91 2.83
CA ASP A 129 18.82 -3.64 1.80
C ASP A 129 18.59 -5.16 1.89
N ASP A 130 17.92 -5.65 2.94
CA ASP A 130 17.87 -7.08 3.31
C ASP A 130 16.62 -7.83 2.83
N LEU A 131 15.72 -7.19 2.07
CA LEU A 131 14.56 -7.88 1.47
C LEU A 131 14.97 -8.98 0.47
N SER A 132 16.25 -9.07 0.13
CA SER A 132 16.78 -10.07 -0.81
C SER A 132 16.83 -11.49 -0.24
N SER A 133 16.63 -11.68 1.05
CA SER A 133 16.72 -13.00 1.72
C SER A 133 15.46 -13.86 1.56
N GLY A 134 14.31 -13.28 1.20
CA GLY A 134 13.10 -14.00 0.79
C GLY A 134 13.26 -14.64 -0.60
N LYS A 135 12.51 -15.70 -0.85
CA LYS A 135 12.45 -16.33 -2.18
C LYS A 135 11.27 -15.77 -2.96
N TRP A 136 11.48 -15.51 -4.24
CA TRP A 136 10.38 -15.26 -5.17
C TRP A 136 9.59 -16.56 -5.35
N ILE A 137 8.28 -16.50 -5.15
CA ILE A 137 7.40 -17.69 -5.19
C ILE A 137 6.18 -17.44 -6.08
N GLY A 138 5.65 -18.51 -6.65
CA GLY A 138 4.45 -18.48 -7.49
C GLY A 138 3.86 -19.86 -7.70
N ALA A 139 2.93 -19.97 -8.64
CA ALA A 139 2.26 -21.24 -8.96
C ALA A 139 2.99 -22.07 -10.02
N ILE A 140 3.74 -21.43 -10.90
CA ILE A 140 4.44 -22.06 -12.03
C ILE A 140 5.72 -21.28 -12.33
N THR A 141 6.80 -21.95 -12.70
CA THR A 141 8.05 -21.26 -13.06
C THR A 141 7.91 -20.54 -14.39
N ARG A 142 8.77 -19.50 -14.61
CA ARG A 142 8.80 -18.82 -15.89
C ARG A 142 9.10 -19.77 -17.04
N LYS A 143 10.02 -20.70 -16.83
CA LYS A 143 10.39 -21.72 -17.84
C LYS A 143 9.21 -22.59 -18.25
N ASP A 144 8.49 -23.11 -17.26
CA ASP A 144 7.38 -24.04 -17.52
C ASP A 144 6.12 -23.31 -18.02
N SER A 145 6.06 -22.00 -17.81
CA SER A 145 4.93 -21.16 -18.24
C SER A 145 4.85 -20.97 -19.75
N HIS A 146 5.96 -21.14 -20.47
CA HIS A 146 6.09 -20.87 -21.91
C HIS A 146 5.68 -19.44 -22.31
N LEU A 147 5.71 -18.49 -21.39
CA LEU A 147 5.40 -17.09 -21.67
C LEU A 147 6.42 -16.49 -22.63
N PRO A 148 5.96 -15.74 -23.68
CA PRO A 148 6.85 -15.02 -24.55
C PRO A 148 7.74 -14.06 -23.77
N GLU A 149 9.05 -14.07 -24.02
CA GLU A 149 9.99 -13.22 -23.31
C GLU A 149 9.79 -11.75 -23.68
N GLY A 150 9.57 -10.90 -22.65
CA GLY A 150 9.74 -9.44 -22.63
C GLY A 150 9.31 -8.63 -23.85
N ARG A 151 8.57 -9.21 -24.77
CA ARG A 151 8.17 -8.56 -26.01
C ARG A 151 6.82 -7.92 -25.87
N LYS A 152 6.77 -6.64 -26.19
CA LYS A 152 5.51 -5.91 -26.36
C LYS A 152 4.95 -6.27 -27.74
N PHE A 153 3.74 -6.78 -27.77
CA PHE A 153 3.02 -6.97 -29.01
C PHE A 153 1.88 -5.95 -29.08
N HIS A 154 1.86 -5.14 -30.11
CA HIS A 154 0.86 -4.10 -30.33
C HIS A 154 0.09 -4.31 -31.63
N GLY A 155 -1.20 -4.01 -31.59
CA GLY A 155 -2.04 -3.81 -32.77
C GLY A 155 -1.92 -4.90 -33.83
N GLY A 156 -1.29 -4.58 -34.95
CA GLY A 156 -1.09 -5.48 -36.08
C GLY A 156 -0.17 -6.67 -35.79
N GLU A 157 0.79 -6.52 -34.89
CA GLU A 157 1.70 -7.62 -34.54
C GLU A 157 0.97 -8.77 -33.85
N LEU A 158 -0.07 -8.48 -33.05
CA LEU A 158 -0.90 -9.49 -32.40
C LEU A 158 -1.66 -10.38 -33.38
N LYS A 159 -1.76 -9.98 -34.66
CA LYS A 159 -2.41 -10.75 -35.74
C LYS A 159 -1.45 -11.69 -36.44
N LYS A 160 -0.15 -11.56 -36.21
CA LYS A 160 0.86 -12.42 -36.82
C LYS A 160 0.70 -13.86 -36.30
N PRO A 161 0.70 -14.88 -37.19
CA PRO A 161 0.48 -16.29 -36.79
C PRO A 161 1.45 -16.76 -35.72
N GLU A 162 2.73 -16.38 -35.80
CA GLU A 162 3.77 -16.77 -34.85
C GLU A 162 3.54 -16.17 -33.45
N VAL A 163 3.04 -14.94 -33.36
CA VAL A 163 2.72 -14.27 -32.09
C VAL A 163 1.50 -14.95 -31.47
N LYS A 164 0.49 -15.24 -32.27
CA LYS A 164 -0.70 -15.93 -31.82
C LYS A 164 -0.37 -17.33 -31.30
N ALA A 165 0.42 -18.09 -32.04
CA ALA A 165 0.86 -19.41 -31.62
C ALA A 165 1.67 -19.39 -30.33
N ALA A 166 2.58 -18.42 -30.16
CA ALA A 166 3.34 -18.25 -28.91
C ALA A 166 2.45 -18.00 -27.70
N TRP A 167 1.39 -17.18 -27.82
CA TRP A 167 0.44 -16.95 -26.73
C TRP A 167 -0.53 -18.11 -26.51
N GLU A 168 -0.85 -18.91 -27.52
CA GLU A 168 -1.64 -20.13 -27.41
C GLU A 168 -0.86 -21.25 -26.70
N ALA A 169 0.45 -21.29 -26.87
CA ALA A 169 1.34 -22.27 -26.21
C ALA A 169 1.57 -21.98 -24.71
N VAL A 170 1.18 -20.79 -24.21
CA VAL A 170 1.35 -20.43 -22.79
C VAL A 170 0.52 -21.33 -21.90
N ASP A 171 1.13 -21.88 -20.86
CA ASP A 171 0.41 -22.65 -19.85
C ASP A 171 -0.70 -21.83 -19.20
N THR A 172 -1.86 -22.43 -19.04
CA THR A 172 -3.04 -21.74 -18.51
C THR A 172 -2.85 -21.29 -17.08
N LEU A 173 -2.05 -21.99 -16.27
CA LEU A 173 -1.76 -21.64 -14.88
C LEU A 173 -1.00 -20.31 -14.78
N ALA A 174 -0.13 -20.03 -15.76
CA ALA A 174 0.61 -18.77 -15.82
C ALA A 174 -0.28 -17.52 -16.00
N LYS A 175 -1.55 -17.72 -16.36
CA LYS A 175 -2.53 -16.64 -16.60
C LYS A 175 -3.56 -16.50 -15.48
N LYS A 176 -3.48 -17.35 -14.43
CA LYS A 176 -4.48 -17.40 -13.36
C LYS A 176 -4.14 -16.48 -12.21
N SER A 177 -5.17 -15.93 -11.60
CA SER A 177 -5.06 -15.37 -10.25
C SER A 177 -5.02 -16.50 -9.24
N ILE A 178 -4.19 -16.33 -8.23
CA ILE A 178 -3.94 -17.31 -7.17
C ILE A 178 -4.12 -16.70 -5.80
N CYS A 179 -4.55 -17.51 -4.86
CA CYS A 179 -4.46 -17.24 -3.44
C CYS A 179 -3.21 -17.92 -2.90
N LEU A 180 -2.38 -17.18 -2.20
CA LEU A 180 -1.17 -17.67 -1.52
C LEU A 180 -1.39 -17.52 -0.02
N ARG A 181 -0.97 -18.53 0.76
CA ARG A 181 -1.07 -18.44 2.22
C ARG A 181 0.12 -19.05 2.94
N ARG A 182 0.38 -18.53 4.14
CA ARG A 182 1.37 -19.04 5.07
C ARG A 182 0.83 -18.94 6.50
N THR A 183 0.81 -20.05 7.21
CA THR A 183 0.56 -20.09 8.65
C THR A 183 1.90 -20.06 9.39
N PHE A 184 1.99 -19.29 10.46
CA PHE A 184 3.20 -19.14 11.27
C PHE A 184 2.85 -18.88 12.73
N GLN A 185 3.83 -19.08 13.62
CA GLN A 185 3.69 -18.85 15.05
C GLN A 185 4.49 -17.63 15.47
N THR A 186 3.99 -16.86 16.41
CA THR A 186 4.69 -15.69 16.98
C THR A 186 4.76 -15.77 18.49
N GLY A 187 5.83 -15.21 19.05
CA GLY A 187 5.97 -15.04 20.50
C GLY A 187 6.17 -16.32 21.28
N GLU A 188 6.56 -17.44 20.64
CA GLU A 188 6.89 -18.66 21.36
C GLU A 188 8.25 -18.53 22.06
N THR A 189 8.26 -18.60 23.40
CA THR A 189 9.49 -18.86 24.12
C THR A 189 9.87 -20.33 23.98
N LYS A 190 10.92 -20.63 23.23
CA LYS A 190 11.57 -21.97 23.22
C LYS A 190 12.27 -22.18 24.57
N GLY A 191 11.52 -22.34 25.65
CA GLY A 191 12.02 -22.59 27.00
C GLY A 191 11.70 -24.00 27.43
N LYS A 192 12.66 -24.68 28.08
CA LYS A 192 12.55 -26.06 28.61
C LYS A 192 11.48 -26.23 29.70
N ASN A 193 10.71 -25.21 30.07
CA ASN A 193 9.64 -25.25 31.07
C ASN A 193 8.32 -24.86 30.44
N ALA A 194 7.59 -25.84 29.96
CA ALA A 194 6.31 -25.74 29.28
C ALA A 194 5.12 -25.16 30.12
N ASN A 195 5.36 -24.75 31.35
CA ASN A 195 4.31 -24.29 32.27
C ASN A 195 4.14 -22.75 32.40
N ARG A 196 4.91 -21.94 31.68
CA ARG A 196 4.71 -20.49 31.59
C ARG A 196 4.59 -20.11 30.13
N LYS A 197 3.36 -20.03 29.61
CA LYS A 197 3.03 -19.30 28.38
C LYS A 197 3.15 -17.80 28.63
N SER A 198 4.33 -17.30 28.83
CA SER A 198 4.60 -15.87 28.76
C SER A 198 5.03 -15.57 27.32
N GLY A 199 4.07 -15.20 26.49
CA GLY A 199 4.38 -14.75 25.13
C GLY A 199 5.24 -13.49 25.18
N LYS A 200 6.23 -13.39 24.28
CA LYS A 200 7.01 -12.16 24.11
C LYS A 200 6.09 -11.06 23.59
N LYS A 201 6.13 -9.88 24.21
CA LYS A 201 5.33 -8.74 23.76
C LYS A 201 5.87 -8.21 22.41
N ILE A 202 5.03 -8.20 21.40
CA ILE A 202 5.32 -7.58 20.11
C ILE A 202 5.29 -6.07 20.30
N VAL A 203 6.35 -5.38 19.89
CA VAL A 203 6.45 -3.91 19.99
C VAL A 203 6.33 -3.25 18.63
N GLU A 204 6.71 -3.97 17.57
CA GLU A 204 6.64 -3.49 16.20
C GLU A 204 6.62 -4.66 15.25
N ALA A 205 5.81 -4.56 14.19
CA ALA A 205 5.83 -5.52 13.10
C ALA A 205 5.62 -4.83 11.76
N THR A 206 6.54 -5.10 10.82
CA THR A 206 6.53 -4.48 9.50
C THR A 206 6.51 -5.55 8.42
N ALA A 207 5.51 -5.49 7.54
CA ALA A 207 5.41 -6.37 6.38
C ALA A 207 5.86 -5.64 5.11
N TYR A 208 6.67 -6.30 4.29
CA TYR A 208 7.12 -5.88 2.98
C TYR A 208 6.54 -6.82 1.94
N VAL A 209 5.85 -6.29 0.94
CA VAL A 209 5.13 -7.08 -0.05
C VAL A 209 5.45 -6.58 -1.46
N CYS A 210 6.01 -7.42 -2.29
CA CYS A 210 6.19 -7.18 -3.71
C CYS A 210 5.42 -8.24 -4.51
N GLY A 211 4.28 -7.86 -5.08
CA GLY A 211 3.54 -8.68 -6.03
C GLY A 211 3.91 -8.29 -7.45
N LEU A 212 4.50 -9.22 -8.20
CA LEU A 212 4.66 -9.07 -9.65
C LEU A 212 3.36 -9.45 -10.32
N GLY A 213 2.55 -8.46 -10.55
CA GLY A 213 1.13 -8.43 -10.77
C GLY A 213 0.46 -7.50 -9.75
N PHE A 214 -0.86 -7.54 -9.63
CA PHE A 214 -1.56 -6.83 -8.56
C PHE A 214 -1.92 -7.79 -7.44
N TYR A 215 -1.83 -7.30 -6.19
CA TYR A 215 -2.16 -8.15 -5.04
C TYR A 215 -3.10 -7.44 -4.05
N GLU A 216 -3.79 -8.24 -3.27
CA GLU A 216 -4.38 -7.84 -2.00
C GLU A 216 -3.71 -8.63 -0.87
N PHE A 217 -3.28 -7.92 0.17
CA PHE A 217 -2.65 -8.48 1.35
C PHE A 217 -3.66 -8.57 2.49
N SER A 218 -3.71 -9.72 3.16
CA SER A 218 -4.49 -9.92 4.37
C SER A 218 -3.66 -10.59 5.46
N LEU A 219 -3.94 -10.22 6.72
CA LEU A 219 -3.38 -10.83 7.91
C LEU A 219 -4.53 -11.23 8.84
N ASN A 220 -4.59 -12.51 9.20
CA ASN A 220 -5.64 -13.07 10.06
C ASN A 220 -7.07 -12.78 9.57
N GLY A 221 -7.28 -12.78 8.25
CA GLY A 221 -8.57 -12.55 7.61
C GLY A 221 -8.96 -11.09 7.40
N LYS A 222 -8.11 -10.13 7.77
CA LYS A 222 -8.34 -8.69 7.53
C LYS A 222 -7.45 -8.19 6.40
N LYS A 223 -8.02 -7.45 5.44
CA LYS A 223 -7.24 -6.72 4.43
C LYS A 223 -6.34 -5.71 5.13
N ILE A 224 -5.09 -5.65 4.72
CA ILE A 224 -4.09 -4.72 5.23
C ILE A 224 -3.88 -3.60 4.21
N GLY A 225 -3.93 -2.37 4.72
CA GLY A 225 -3.86 -1.16 3.89
C GLY A 225 -5.17 -0.87 3.15
N ASP A 226 -5.18 0.28 2.49
CA ASP A 226 -6.30 0.82 1.72
C ASP A 226 -5.97 0.98 0.22
N SER A 227 -4.83 0.44 -0.19
CA SER A 227 -4.38 0.49 -1.58
C SER A 227 -5.17 -0.50 -2.44
N GLU A 228 -5.52 -0.03 -3.63
CA GLU A 228 -6.04 -0.84 -4.72
C GLU A 228 -4.97 -0.97 -5.81
N PHE A 229 -4.97 -2.09 -6.54
CA PHE A 229 -3.99 -2.36 -7.62
C PHE A 229 -2.52 -2.21 -7.20
N ALA A 230 -2.19 -2.62 -5.99
CA ALA A 230 -0.82 -2.60 -5.46
C ALA A 230 0.03 -3.75 -6.03
N PRO A 231 1.34 -3.54 -6.24
CA PRO A 231 2.03 -2.26 -6.28
C PRO A 231 1.73 -1.52 -7.58
N LEU A 232 2.11 -0.24 -7.68
CA LEU A 232 2.05 0.47 -8.95
C LEU A 232 2.96 -0.21 -9.97
N TRP A 233 2.59 -0.14 -11.26
CA TRP A 233 3.41 -0.69 -12.32
C TRP A 233 4.68 0.14 -12.55
N SER A 234 5.71 -0.51 -13.06
CA SER A 234 7.02 0.07 -13.34
C SER A 234 7.59 -0.47 -14.66
N ASP A 235 8.76 -0.03 -15.05
CA ASP A 235 9.58 -0.73 -16.02
C ASP A 235 10.23 -1.92 -15.29
N TYR A 236 9.58 -3.09 -15.33
CA TYR A 236 9.98 -4.29 -14.61
C TYR A 236 11.36 -4.84 -14.97
N ASP A 237 11.94 -4.40 -16.09
CA ASP A 237 13.33 -4.71 -16.44
C ASP A 237 14.34 -3.81 -15.70
N LYS A 238 13.87 -2.67 -15.11
CA LYS A 238 14.70 -1.71 -14.37
C LYS A 238 14.40 -1.66 -12.90
N SER A 239 13.12 -1.64 -12.53
CA SER A 239 12.67 -1.51 -11.14
C SER A 239 11.42 -2.34 -10.88
N VAL A 240 11.34 -2.94 -9.71
CA VAL A 240 10.14 -3.58 -9.18
C VAL A 240 9.82 -2.95 -7.83
N TYR A 241 8.53 -2.63 -7.58
CA TYR A 241 8.13 -1.94 -6.38
C TYR A 241 7.61 -2.89 -5.32
N TYR A 242 7.98 -2.62 -4.06
CA TYR A 242 7.34 -3.21 -2.90
C TYR A 242 6.59 -2.16 -2.08
N ASN A 243 5.55 -2.60 -1.39
CA ASN A 243 4.83 -1.80 -0.41
C ASN A 243 5.18 -2.25 0.99
N THR A 244 5.08 -1.34 1.95
CA THR A 244 5.38 -1.58 3.34
C THR A 244 4.16 -1.28 4.20
N TYR A 245 3.90 -2.13 5.19
CA TYR A 245 2.75 -2.04 6.07
C TYR A 245 3.15 -2.21 7.53
N ASP A 246 2.71 -1.30 8.39
CA ASP A 246 2.72 -1.53 9.84
C ASP A 246 1.57 -2.50 10.17
N VAL A 247 1.92 -3.66 10.69
CA VAL A 247 0.97 -4.73 11.03
C VAL A 247 1.04 -5.12 12.51
N THR A 248 1.59 -4.24 13.33
CA THR A 248 1.82 -4.47 14.76
C THR A 248 0.55 -4.87 15.49
N GLU A 249 -0.55 -4.16 15.24
CA GLU A 249 -1.82 -4.41 15.91
C GLU A 249 -2.63 -5.58 15.34
N GLN A 250 -2.28 -6.05 14.13
CA GLN A 250 -2.97 -7.15 13.47
C GLN A 250 -2.41 -8.52 13.84
N LEU A 251 -1.19 -8.56 14.39
CA LEU A 251 -0.58 -9.79 14.88
C LEU A 251 -1.16 -10.23 16.22
N ARG A 252 -1.19 -11.53 16.42
CA ARG A 252 -1.64 -12.19 17.65
C ARG A 252 -0.50 -13.02 18.20
N HIS A 253 -0.47 -13.23 19.49
CA HIS A 253 0.35 -14.28 20.07
C HIS A 253 -0.13 -15.66 19.61
N GLY A 254 0.78 -16.53 19.25
CA GLY A 254 0.49 -17.85 18.72
C GLY A 254 0.29 -17.84 17.20
N GLU A 255 -0.70 -18.59 16.73
CA GLU A 255 -0.92 -18.81 15.31
C GLU A 255 -1.43 -17.58 14.57
N ASN A 256 -0.80 -17.28 13.45
CA ASN A 256 -1.16 -16.22 12.52
C ASN A 256 -1.14 -16.75 11.08
N VAL A 257 -1.85 -16.05 10.20
CA VAL A 257 -1.94 -16.39 8.77
C VAL A 257 -1.77 -15.15 7.92
N VAL A 258 -0.80 -15.20 7.01
CA VAL A 258 -0.71 -14.29 5.85
C VAL A 258 -1.51 -14.88 4.70
N GLY A 259 -2.33 -14.06 4.06
CA GLY A 259 -3.03 -14.37 2.82
C GLY A 259 -2.76 -13.31 1.76
N ILE A 260 -2.40 -13.74 0.56
CA ILE A 260 -2.18 -12.86 -0.60
C ILE A 260 -3.05 -13.35 -1.75
N LEU A 261 -3.96 -12.51 -2.23
CA LEU A 261 -4.61 -12.69 -3.52
C LEU A 261 -3.75 -12.00 -4.58
N LEU A 262 -3.25 -12.73 -5.56
CA LEU A 262 -2.31 -12.24 -6.57
C LEU A 262 -2.85 -12.46 -7.99
N GLY A 263 -2.94 -11.39 -8.76
CA GLY A 263 -3.39 -11.38 -10.16
C GLY A 263 -2.28 -11.00 -11.13
N ASN A 264 -2.64 -10.86 -12.40
CA ASN A 264 -1.68 -10.60 -13.49
C ASN A 264 -1.15 -9.15 -13.53
N GLY A 265 -1.99 -8.14 -13.22
CA GLY A 265 -1.65 -6.73 -13.29
C GLY A 265 -1.04 -6.31 -14.63
N PHE A 266 -0.07 -5.40 -14.59
CA PHE A 266 0.75 -5.01 -15.74
C PHE A 266 1.95 -5.94 -15.98
N TYR A 267 2.29 -6.80 -15.02
CA TYR A 267 3.41 -7.73 -15.15
C TYR A 267 3.15 -8.81 -16.18
N ASN A 268 1.89 -9.25 -16.31
CA ASN A 268 1.48 -10.28 -17.25
C ASN A 268 0.17 -9.90 -17.96
N VAL A 269 0.25 -9.02 -18.95
CA VAL A 269 -0.90 -8.60 -19.76
C VAL A 269 -1.19 -9.65 -20.82
N GLN A 270 -1.99 -10.64 -20.44
CA GLN A 270 -2.29 -11.82 -21.25
C GLN A 270 -3.20 -11.59 -22.47
N GLY A 271 -3.79 -10.38 -22.60
CA GLY A 271 -4.75 -10.10 -23.68
C GLY A 271 -6.13 -10.73 -23.42
N GLY A 272 -6.71 -11.33 -24.45
CA GLY A 272 -8.08 -11.90 -24.41
C GLY A 272 -9.11 -10.90 -24.90
N ARG A 273 -9.81 -10.18 -24.02
CA ARG A 273 -10.84 -9.19 -24.37
C ARG A 273 -10.29 -7.89 -24.94
N TYR A 274 -9.04 -7.54 -24.57
CA TYR A 274 -8.35 -6.39 -25.08
C TYR A 274 -7.22 -6.81 -26.03
N ARG A 275 -7.20 -6.25 -27.23
CA ARG A 275 -6.34 -6.73 -28.33
C ARG A 275 -5.28 -5.71 -28.76
N LYS A 276 -5.08 -4.63 -28.01
CA LYS A 276 -4.08 -3.61 -28.40
C LYS A 276 -2.70 -3.88 -27.84
N LEU A 277 -2.62 -4.53 -26.68
CA LEU A 277 -1.37 -4.81 -25.99
C LEU A 277 -1.39 -6.21 -25.38
N GLN A 278 -0.34 -6.97 -25.62
CA GLN A 278 0.06 -8.15 -24.85
C GLN A 278 1.52 -8.00 -24.47
N ILE A 279 1.84 -8.24 -23.21
CA ILE A 279 3.22 -8.19 -22.69
C ILE A 279 3.31 -9.12 -21.49
N SER A 280 4.41 -9.84 -21.36
CA SER A 280 4.70 -10.61 -20.16
C SER A 280 6.15 -10.46 -19.74
N PHE A 281 6.36 -10.24 -18.45
CA PHE A 281 7.65 -10.31 -17.79
C PHE A 281 7.80 -11.61 -17.00
N GLY A 282 6.72 -12.37 -16.82
CA GLY A 282 6.65 -13.65 -16.12
C GLY A 282 5.24 -13.94 -15.61
N PRO A 283 5.01 -15.13 -15.03
CA PRO A 283 3.78 -15.45 -14.33
C PRO A 283 3.67 -14.63 -13.03
N PRO A 284 2.46 -14.47 -12.44
CA PRO A 284 2.29 -13.82 -11.15
C PRO A 284 3.22 -14.39 -10.09
N THR A 285 4.00 -13.53 -9.44
CA THR A 285 5.09 -13.91 -8.54
C THR A 285 5.09 -12.99 -7.31
N LEU A 286 5.38 -13.53 -6.14
CA LEU A 286 5.38 -12.85 -4.84
C LEU A 286 6.77 -12.89 -4.21
N LEU A 287 7.20 -11.76 -3.64
CA LEU A 287 8.20 -11.68 -2.58
C LEU A 287 7.53 -11.09 -1.35
N PHE A 288 7.74 -11.71 -0.21
CA PHE A 288 7.16 -11.30 1.07
C PHE A 288 8.18 -11.41 2.19
N GLU A 289 8.20 -10.41 3.06
CA GLU A 289 8.92 -10.46 4.33
C GLU A 289 8.10 -9.75 5.41
N LEU A 290 8.05 -10.35 6.60
CA LEU A 290 7.45 -9.77 7.80
C LEU A 290 8.48 -9.83 8.92
N VAL A 291 8.92 -8.68 9.39
CA VAL A 291 9.85 -8.52 10.53
C VAL A 291 9.03 -8.18 11.76
N ILE A 292 9.21 -8.93 12.84
CA ILE A 292 8.52 -8.80 14.12
C ILE A 292 9.53 -8.52 15.20
N ASN A 293 9.47 -7.36 15.83
CA ASN A 293 10.36 -6.95 16.92
C ASN A 293 9.64 -7.13 18.27
N TYR A 294 10.36 -7.67 19.24
CA TYR A 294 9.86 -7.92 20.60
C TYR A 294 10.48 -6.97 21.61
N GLU A 295 9.77 -6.75 22.73
CA GLU A 295 10.20 -5.88 23.84
C GLU A 295 11.54 -6.29 24.46
N ASP A 296 11.92 -7.57 24.35
CA ASP A 296 13.20 -8.10 24.83
C ASP A 296 14.37 -7.84 23.87
N GLY A 297 14.16 -7.07 22.80
CA GLY A 297 15.15 -6.75 21.76
C GLY A 297 15.40 -7.86 20.75
N THR A 298 14.71 -8.99 20.85
CA THR A 298 14.79 -10.05 19.83
C THR A 298 13.86 -9.75 18.66
N HIS A 299 14.11 -10.38 17.50
CA HIS A 299 13.23 -10.29 16.36
C HIS A 299 13.00 -11.66 15.72
N GLU A 300 11.90 -11.77 15.00
CA GLU A 300 11.55 -12.91 14.15
C GLU A 300 11.26 -12.38 12.73
N THR A 301 11.59 -13.19 11.73
CA THR A 301 11.31 -12.84 10.33
C THR A 301 10.61 -14.00 9.63
N ILE A 302 9.44 -13.72 9.08
CA ILE A 302 8.68 -14.64 8.23
C ILE A 302 8.88 -14.22 6.79
N ARG A 303 9.36 -15.14 5.94
CA ARG A 303 9.68 -14.84 4.54
C ARG A 303 8.85 -15.69 3.59
N SER A 304 8.79 -15.24 2.34
CA SER A 304 8.34 -16.11 1.26
C SER A 304 9.35 -17.22 1.01
N ASP A 305 8.90 -18.44 1.09
CA ASP A 305 9.68 -19.67 0.96
C ASP A 305 8.82 -20.83 0.48
N GLN A 306 9.37 -22.05 0.50
CA GLN A 306 8.70 -23.28 0.07
C GLN A 306 7.62 -23.78 1.05
N GLU A 307 7.48 -23.18 2.24
CA GLU A 307 6.42 -23.53 3.19
C GLU A 307 5.09 -22.83 2.89
N TRP A 308 5.08 -21.92 1.93
CA TRP A 308 3.86 -21.31 1.41
C TRP A 308 3.10 -22.29 0.52
N LYS A 309 1.79 -22.10 0.50
CA LYS A 309 0.87 -22.85 -0.36
C LYS A 309 0.05 -21.92 -1.22
N TYR A 310 -0.44 -22.42 -2.34
CA TYR A 310 -1.36 -21.70 -3.21
C TYR A 310 -2.54 -22.55 -3.66
N ASP A 311 -3.62 -21.90 -4.01
CA ASP A 311 -4.72 -22.44 -4.81
C ASP A 311 -5.26 -21.38 -5.76
N LEU A 312 -6.09 -21.81 -6.72
CA LEU A 312 -6.70 -20.90 -7.67
C LEU A 312 -7.71 -19.99 -6.97
N SER A 313 -7.68 -18.71 -7.29
CA SER A 313 -8.64 -17.75 -6.78
C SER A 313 -10.01 -17.85 -7.49
N PRO A 314 -11.07 -17.26 -6.94
CA PRO A 314 -12.34 -17.11 -7.63
C PRO A 314 -12.29 -16.23 -8.88
N ILE A 315 -11.22 -15.44 -9.07
CA ILE A 315 -11.01 -14.64 -10.28
C ILE A 315 -10.51 -15.56 -11.40
N THR A 316 -11.40 -15.94 -12.30
CA THR A 316 -11.13 -16.94 -13.37
C THR A 316 -10.45 -16.34 -14.59
N PHE A 317 -10.61 -15.05 -14.80
CA PHE A 317 -9.93 -14.23 -15.81
C PHE A 317 -9.62 -12.87 -15.22
N ASN A 318 -8.44 -12.33 -15.49
CA ASN A 318 -8.11 -10.94 -15.21
C ASN A 318 -7.10 -10.42 -16.25
N CYS A 319 -7.32 -9.19 -16.68
CA CYS A 319 -6.42 -8.45 -17.54
C CYS A 319 -6.66 -6.97 -17.31
N ILE A 320 -5.60 -6.21 -17.13
CA ILE A 320 -5.69 -4.78 -16.80
C ILE A 320 -6.59 -3.98 -17.78
N TYR A 321 -6.62 -4.36 -19.04
CA TYR A 321 -7.47 -3.73 -20.05
C TYR A 321 -8.74 -4.52 -20.39
N GLY A 322 -8.91 -5.70 -19.86
CA GLY A 322 -10.01 -6.62 -20.17
C GLY A 322 -10.99 -6.83 -19.02
N GLY A 323 -10.71 -6.25 -17.86
CA GLY A 323 -11.49 -6.48 -16.67
C GLY A 323 -11.25 -7.86 -16.05
N GLU A 324 -12.19 -8.32 -15.24
CA GLU A 324 -12.11 -9.63 -14.59
C GLU A 324 -13.42 -10.40 -14.69
N ASP A 325 -13.32 -11.71 -14.53
CA ASP A 325 -14.43 -12.61 -14.29
C ASP A 325 -14.28 -13.22 -12.91
N TYR A 326 -15.32 -13.10 -12.11
CA TYR A 326 -15.39 -13.62 -10.77
C TYR A 326 -16.44 -14.73 -10.68
N ASP A 327 -16.02 -15.92 -10.23
CA ASP A 327 -16.92 -17.05 -9.98
C ASP A 327 -17.06 -17.28 -8.47
N ALA A 328 -18.11 -16.74 -7.87
CA ALA A 328 -18.37 -16.83 -6.43
C ALA A 328 -18.47 -18.28 -5.91
N ARG A 329 -18.76 -19.26 -6.77
CA ARG A 329 -18.82 -20.68 -6.40
C ARG A 329 -17.44 -21.26 -6.04
N ARG A 330 -16.38 -20.57 -6.45
CA ARG A 330 -14.97 -20.91 -6.17
C ARG A 330 -14.43 -20.26 -4.91
N GLU A 331 -15.23 -19.43 -4.25
CA GLU A 331 -14.80 -18.83 -2.97
C GLU A 331 -14.53 -19.90 -1.91
N GLN A 332 -13.33 -19.86 -1.36
CA GLN A 332 -12.95 -20.65 -0.21
C GLN A 332 -13.04 -19.78 1.04
N LYS A 333 -14.22 -19.70 1.64
CA LYS A 333 -14.47 -18.82 2.80
C LYS A 333 -13.47 -19.08 3.92
N GLY A 334 -12.85 -18.01 4.42
CA GLY A 334 -11.88 -18.08 5.50
C GLY A 334 -10.48 -18.59 5.08
N TRP A 335 -10.18 -18.68 3.78
CA TRP A 335 -8.89 -19.15 3.28
C TRP A 335 -7.67 -18.39 3.87
N ASN A 336 -7.86 -17.14 4.25
CA ASN A 336 -6.86 -16.27 4.84
C ASN A 336 -6.98 -16.13 6.37
N GLN A 337 -7.69 -17.08 7.02
CA GLN A 337 -7.90 -17.11 8.46
C GLN A 337 -7.20 -18.31 9.11
N VAL A 338 -6.92 -18.18 10.41
CA VAL A 338 -6.43 -19.28 11.24
C VAL A 338 -7.47 -20.40 11.29
N GLY A 339 -7.01 -21.66 11.27
CA GLY A 339 -7.87 -22.85 11.33
C GLY A 339 -8.46 -23.29 10.00
N PHE A 340 -8.19 -22.59 8.90
CA PHE A 340 -8.61 -23.07 7.57
C PHE A 340 -7.84 -24.32 7.17
N ASN A 341 -8.55 -25.31 6.65
CA ASN A 341 -7.95 -26.55 6.15
C ASN A 341 -7.40 -26.36 4.74
N ASP A 342 -6.09 -26.19 4.62
CA ASP A 342 -5.37 -26.05 3.36
C ASP A 342 -4.63 -27.32 2.90
N SER A 343 -5.05 -28.49 3.38
CA SER A 343 -4.40 -29.78 3.05
C SER A 343 -4.44 -30.11 1.55
N HIS A 344 -5.43 -29.58 0.83
CA HIS A 344 -5.61 -29.74 -0.62
C HIS A 344 -4.89 -28.67 -1.44
N TRP A 345 -4.34 -27.62 -0.80
CA TRP A 345 -3.58 -26.59 -1.48
C TRP A 345 -2.22 -27.11 -1.94
N ARG A 346 -1.74 -26.55 -3.03
CA ARG A 346 -0.48 -26.96 -3.66
C ARG A 346 0.69 -26.21 -3.07
N PRO A 347 1.87 -26.82 -2.99
CA PRO A 347 3.09 -26.10 -2.64
C PRO A 347 3.42 -25.07 -3.73
N VAL A 348 3.93 -23.93 -3.32
CA VAL A 348 4.45 -22.92 -4.25
C VAL A 348 5.72 -23.43 -4.92
N VAL A 349 6.03 -22.84 -6.08
CA VAL A 349 7.33 -23.04 -6.75
C VAL A 349 8.20 -21.78 -6.56
N VAL A 350 9.52 -22.00 -6.38
CA VAL A 350 10.48 -20.91 -6.33
C VAL A 350 10.70 -20.39 -7.74
N GLN A 351 10.67 -19.07 -7.88
CA GLN A 351 10.88 -18.32 -9.11
C GLN A 351 12.29 -17.74 -9.19
N GLU A 352 12.73 -17.44 -10.38
CA GLU A 352 13.86 -16.56 -10.59
C GLU A 352 13.49 -15.13 -10.20
N ALA A 353 14.45 -14.37 -9.67
CA ALA A 353 14.26 -12.95 -9.39
C ALA A 353 13.99 -12.18 -10.70
N PRO A 354 13.16 -11.12 -10.66
CA PRO A 354 13.03 -10.22 -11.80
C PRO A 354 14.35 -9.52 -12.10
N LYS A 355 14.48 -8.98 -13.31
CA LYS A 355 15.69 -8.23 -13.70
C LYS A 355 15.78 -6.86 -13.00
N GLY A 356 14.63 -6.25 -12.72
CA GLY A 356 14.57 -4.92 -12.13
C GLY A 356 15.00 -4.91 -10.67
N VAL A 357 15.62 -3.81 -10.25
CA VAL A 357 16.02 -3.58 -8.85
C VAL A 357 14.79 -3.41 -7.97
N LEU A 358 14.77 -4.08 -6.84
CA LEU A 358 13.71 -3.97 -5.83
C LEU A 358 13.79 -2.60 -5.15
N ARG A 359 12.71 -1.82 -5.17
CA ARG A 359 12.62 -0.47 -4.60
C ARG A 359 11.32 -0.26 -3.83
N PRO A 360 11.31 0.59 -2.80
CA PRO A 360 10.05 1.00 -2.19
C PRO A 360 9.21 1.79 -3.19
N GLN A 361 7.88 1.61 -3.14
CA GLN A 361 6.98 2.43 -3.91
C GLN A 361 6.94 3.85 -3.33
N MET A 362 7.51 4.81 -4.04
CA MET A 362 7.58 6.22 -3.62
C MET A 362 6.37 7.04 -4.10
N ALA A 363 5.61 6.56 -5.07
CA ALA A 363 4.41 7.24 -5.55
C ALA A 363 3.19 6.91 -4.67
N PRO A 364 2.25 7.87 -4.50
CA PRO A 364 1.01 7.61 -3.77
C PRO A 364 0.23 6.41 -4.33
N PRO A 365 -0.34 5.56 -3.46
CA PRO A 365 -1.13 4.41 -3.91
C PRO A 365 -2.47 4.84 -4.54
N VAL A 366 -3.01 3.97 -5.38
CA VAL A 366 -4.40 4.09 -5.82
C VAL A 366 -5.31 3.73 -4.64
N LYS A 367 -6.32 4.55 -4.37
CA LYS A 367 -7.27 4.37 -3.27
C LYS A 367 -8.71 4.56 -3.73
N ILE A 368 -9.65 3.96 -3.01
CA ILE A 368 -11.07 4.27 -3.17
C ILE A 368 -11.32 5.64 -2.56
N MET A 369 -11.58 6.65 -3.38
CA MET A 369 -11.83 8.02 -2.93
C MET A 369 -13.28 8.23 -2.52
N GLU A 370 -14.23 7.60 -3.24
CA GLU A 370 -15.66 7.76 -3.00
C GLU A 370 -16.41 6.44 -3.19
N ARG A 371 -17.50 6.27 -2.48
CA ARG A 371 -18.43 5.13 -2.59
C ARG A 371 -19.84 5.65 -2.82
N TYR A 372 -20.53 5.05 -3.76
CA TYR A 372 -21.90 5.39 -4.10
C TYR A 372 -22.81 4.21 -3.83
N ASP A 373 -23.92 4.47 -3.16
CA ASP A 373 -24.93 3.46 -2.92
C ASP A 373 -25.79 3.23 -4.16
N ILE A 374 -26.22 1.99 -4.36
CA ILE A 374 -27.12 1.63 -5.44
C ILE A 374 -28.46 2.29 -5.19
N GLN A 375 -28.91 3.15 -6.10
CA GLN A 375 -30.18 3.84 -6.02
C GLN A 375 -31.33 2.97 -6.55
N LYS A 376 -31.06 2.16 -7.57
CA LYS A 376 -32.06 1.29 -8.17
C LYS A 376 -31.45 0.02 -8.74
N VAL A 377 -32.13 -1.08 -8.53
CA VAL A 377 -31.82 -2.38 -9.13
C VAL A 377 -32.93 -2.74 -10.12
N THR A 378 -32.61 -2.94 -11.39
CA THR A 378 -33.58 -3.33 -12.43
C THR A 378 -33.18 -4.65 -13.06
N LYS A 379 -34.05 -5.64 -13.00
CA LYS A 379 -33.90 -6.87 -13.74
C LYS A 379 -34.38 -6.61 -15.19
N LEU A 380 -33.52 -6.92 -16.15
CA LEU A 380 -33.86 -6.74 -17.56
C LEU A 380 -34.91 -7.75 -18.01
N ASN A 381 -35.87 -7.30 -18.80
CA ASN A 381 -36.79 -8.19 -19.55
C ASN A 381 -36.15 -8.63 -20.88
N SER A 382 -36.78 -9.59 -21.57
CA SER A 382 -36.25 -10.16 -22.81
C SER A 382 -35.99 -9.14 -23.91
N GLU A 383 -36.88 -8.13 -24.04
CA GLU A 383 -36.73 -7.07 -25.03
C GLU A 383 -35.54 -6.16 -24.71
N GLN A 384 -35.38 -5.78 -23.46
CA GLN A 384 -34.24 -4.99 -22.99
C GLN A 384 -32.91 -5.75 -23.14
N VAL A 385 -32.90 -7.07 -22.88
CA VAL A 385 -31.73 -7.92 -23.10
C VAL A 385 -31.35 -7.96 -24.58
N MET A 386 -32.36 -8.11 -25.49
CA MET A 386 -32.11 -8.06 -26.93
C MET A 386 -31.59 -6.69 -27.38
N ALA A 387 -32.17 -5.60 -26.88
CA ALA A 387 -31.78 -4.24 -27.22
C ALA A 387 -30.32 -3.98 -26.74
N ALA A 388 -29.98 -4.38 -25.53
CA ALA A 388 -28.63 -4.26 -24.97
C ALA A 388 -27.61 -5.10 -25.75
N SER A 389 -27.97 -6.33 -26.12
CA SER A 389 -27.11 -7.21 -26.94
C SER A 389 -26.84 -6.60 -28.33
N LYS A 390 -27.86 -6.02 -28.97
CA LYS A 390 -27.73 -5.33 -30.26
C LYS A 390 -26.84 -4.09 -30.16
N SER A 391 -27.08 -3.25 -29.15
CA SER A 391 -26.34 -2.02 -28.91
C SER A 391 -24.84 -2.29 -28.60
N THR A 392 -24.57 -3.26 -27.75
CA THR A 392 -23.20 -3.59 -27.34
C THR A 392 -22.47 -4.51 -28.32
N LYS A 393 -23.17 -5.06 -29.30
CA LYS A 393 -22.68 -6.13 -30.22
C LYS A 393 -22.14 -7.35 -29.45
N ARG A 394 -22.72 -7.65 -28.30
CA ARG A 394 -22.38 -8.77 -27.41
C ARG A 394 -23.66 -9.46 -26.94
N THR A 395 -23.58 -10.75 -26.68
CA THR A 395 -24.67 -11.46 -26.02
C THR A 395 -24.75 -11.00 -24.56
N VAL A 396 -25.88 -10.40 -24.18
CA VAL A 396 -26.16 -10.05 -22.77
C VAL A 396 -26.87 -11.25 -22.14
N ASP A 397 -26.44 -11.60 -20.93
CA ASP A 397 -27.04 -12.69 -20.15
C ASP A 397 -28.52 -12.33 -19.84
N PRO A 398 -29.47 -13.27 -20.05
CA PRO A 398 -30.87 -13.02 -19.72
C PRO A 398 -31.13 -12.77 -18.23
N SER A 399 -30.20 -13.18 -17.35
CA SER A 399 -30.26 -12.91 -15.91
C SER A 399 -29.62 -11.59 -15.50
N ALA A 400 -29.10 -10.82 -16.46
CA ALA A 400 -28.44 -9.55 -16.17
C ALA A 400 -29.36 -8.56 -15.43
N ILE A 401 -28.78 -7.85 -14.49
CA ILE A 401 -29.41 -6.75 -13.77
C ILE A 401 -28.66 -5.45 -14.04
N VAL A 402 -29.39 -4.35 -13.99
CA VAL A 402 -28.80 -3.01 -14.09
C VAL A 402 -28.82 -2.37 -12.71
N LEU A 403 -27.66 -1.91 -12.27
CA LEU A 403 -27.49 -1.12 -11.06
C LEU A 403 -27.41 0.36 -11.47
N ASP A 404 -28.38 1.14 -11.00
CA ASP A 404 -28.40 2.58 -11.23
C ASP A 404 -27.77 3.28 -10.02
N LEU A 405 -26.71 4.01 -10.25
CA LEU A 405 -25.96 4.77 -9.23
C LEU A 405 -26.29 6.28 -9.29
N SER A 406 -27.13 6.69 -10.23
CA SER A 406 -27.50 8.12 -10.48
C SER A 406 -26.28 9.04 -10.70
N LEU A 407 -25.21 8.53 -11.33
CA LEU A 407 -23.97 9.28 -11.57
C LEU A 407 -23.98 10.13 -12.84
N ILE A 408 -25.15 10.40 -13.41
CA ILE A 408 -25.29 11.03 -14.74
C ILE A 408 -24.77 12.48 -14.80
N HIS A 409 -24.52 13.10 -13.66
CA HIS A 409 -24.13 14.51 -13.55
C HIS A 409 -22.80 14.75 -12.84
N ILE A 410 -21.94 13.75 -12.77
CA ILE A 410 -20.58 13.92 -12.25
C ILE A 410 -19.61 14.24 -13.38
#